data_b68ed491bac959eb7641f839d1869db8
#
_entry.id   b68ed491bac959eb7641f839d1869db8
#
_cell.length_a   1.000
_cell.length_b   1.000
_cell.length_c   1.000
_cell.angle_alpha   90.00
_cell.angle_beta   90.00
_cell.angle_gamma   90.00
#
_symmetry.space_group_name_H-M   'P 1'
#
loop_
_entity.id
_entity.type
_entity.pdbx_description
1 polymer ?
#
loop_
_entity_poly.entity_id
_entity_poly.type
_entity_poly.pdbx_seq_one_letter_code
_entity_poly.pdbx_strand_id
1 'polypeptide(L)'
;MCGAPDQDSLPTLEVSAAEAVVHGHVTSGGQPVAGAYVRLLDSTGEFTAEVQTSATGYFRFYAADGPWTLRTLSRGAEPVDTTVTAEKGKAVPASVEIPS
;
A
#
# COMPACT_ATOMS: atom_id res chain seq x y z
N MET A 1 -13.86 -9.44 15.90
CA MET A 1 -12.49 -9.13 15.57
C MET A 1 -12.33 -7.66 15.20
N CYS A 2 -11.35 -7.06 15.73
CA CYS A 2 -11.08 -5.65 15.45
C CYS A 2 -9.96 -5.54 14.44
N GLY A 3 -10.00 -4.51 13.66
CA GLY A 3 -8.95 -4.23 12.71
C GLY A 3 -9.35 -4.58 11.27
N ALA A 4 -8.44 -4.29 10.37
CA ALA A 4 -8.67 -4.50 8.95
C ALA A 4 -8.67 -5.98 8.60
N PRO A 5 -9.43 -6.37 7.57
CA PRO A 5 -9.36 -7.75 7.06
C PRO A 5 -7.96 -8.06 6.56
N ASP A 6 -7.62 -9.33 6.57
CA ASP A 6 -6.38 -9.80 5.96
C ASP A 6 -6.41 -9.40 4.48
N GLN A 7 -5.35 -8.75 4.01
CA GLN A 7 -5.30 -8.30 2.62
C GLN A 7 -5.39 -9.45 1.62
N ASP A 8 -4.85 -10.61 1.97
CA ASP A 8 -4.93 -11.80 1.10
C ASP A 8 -6.33 -12.39 1.01
N SER A 9 -7.19 -12.13 1.99
CA SER A 9 -8.54 -12.66 2.00
C SER A 9 -9.57 -11.74 1.36
N LEU A 10 -9.13 -10.59 0.84
CA LEU A 10 -10.03 -9.66 0.19
C LEU A 10 -10.52 -10.23 -1.14
N PRO A 11 -11.74 -9.89 -1.57
CA PRO A 11 -12.23 -10.36 -2.86
C PRO A 11 -11.42 -9.80 -4.01
N THR A 12 -11.68 -10.33 -5.20
CA THR A 12 -11.04 -9.84 -6.42
C THR A 12 -11.14 -8.32 -6.48
N LEU A 13 -10.04 -7.69 -6.86
CA LEU A 13 -9.94 -6.25 -6.94
C LEU A 13 -10.91 -5.69 -7.98
N GLU A 14 -11.86 -4.88 -7.53
CA GLU A 14 -12.78 -4.18 -8.39
C GLU A 14 -12.72 -2.70 -8.10
N VAL A 15 -12.70 -1.89 -9.14
CA VAL A 15 -12.57 -0.45 -9.01
C VAL A 15 -13.75 0.21 -9.69
N SER A 16 -14.54 0.96 -8.93
CA SER A 16 -15.64 1.72 -9.51
C SER A 16 -15.07 2.94 -10.25
N ALA A 17 -15.88 3.54 -11.12
CA ALA A 17 -15.46 4.71 -11.88
C ALA A 17 -15.19 5.93 -10.98
N ALA A 18 -15.71 5.92 -9.76
CA ALA A 18 -15.56 7.04 -8.82
C ALA A 18 -14.37 6.87 -7.87
N GLU A 19 -13.72 5.70 -7.89
CA GLU A 19 -12.66 5.39 -6.94
C GLU A 19 -11.34 5.11 -7.66
N ALA A 20 -10.24 5.33 -6.93
CA ALA A 20 -8.93 4.90 -7.34
C ALA A 20 -8.40 3.92 -6.31
N VAL A 21 -7.69 2.91 -6.76
CA VAL A 21 -7.08 1.92 -5.88
C VAL A 21 -5.59 1.93 -6.10
N VAL A 22 -4.83 1.97 -5.01
CA VAL A 22 -3.37 1.81 -5.03
C VAL A 22 -3.07 0.49 -4.35
N HIS A 23 -2.34 -0.39 -5.01
CA HIS A 23 -2.05 -1.70 -4.47
C HIS A 23 -0.67 -2.18 -4.89
N GLY A 24 -0.15 -3.15 -4.17
CA GLY A 24 1.15 -3.71 -4.53
C GLY A 24 1.64 -4.68 -3.49
N HIS A 25 2.91 -5.01 -3.60
CA HIS A 25 3.58 -5.92 -2.69
C HIS A 25 4.82 -5.26 -2.12
N VAL A 26 5.12 -5.58 -0.86
CA VAL A 26 6.37 -5.20 -0.21
C VAL A 26 7.26 -6.42 -0.19
N THR A 27 8.47 -6.27 -0.73
CA THR A 27 9.46 -7.35 -0.78
C THR A 27 10.79 -6.88 -0.22
N SER A 28 11.62 -7.83 0.18
CA SER A 28 12.99 -7.57 0.59
C SER A 28 13.83 -8.76 0.17
N GLY A 29 14.84 -8.52 -0.66
CA GLY A 29 15.67 -9.59 -1.19
C GLY A 29 14.88 -10.59 -2.02
N GLY A 30 13.81 -10.15 -2.69
CA GLY A 30 12.95 -11.02 -3.48
C GLY A 30 11.92 -11.80 -2.68
N GLN A 31 11.89 -11.61 -1.36
CA GLN A 31 10.93 -12.32 -0.49
C GLN A 31 9.82 -11.39 -0.03
N PRO A 32 8.59 -11.88 0.10
CA PRO A 32 7.50 -11.04 0.60
C PRO A 32 7.73 -10.64 2.07
N VAL A 33 7.34 -9.41 2.40
CA VAL A 33 7.44 -8.90 3.75
C VAL A 33 6.05 -8.82 4.35
N ALA A 34 5.75 -9.75 5.25
CA ALA A 34 4.48 -9.76 5.97
C ALA A 34 4.57 -8.85 7.18
N GLY A 35 3.46 -8.22 7.53
CA GLY A 35 3.38 -7.43 8.76
C GLY A 35 4.08 -6.08 8.70
N ALA A 36 4.50 -5.62 7.53
CA ALA A 36 5.02 -4.27 7.39
C ALA A 36 3.85 -3.29 7.40
N TYR A 37 4.12 -2.06 7.83
CA TYR A 37 3.11 -1.01 7.81
C TYR A 37 3.33 -0.13 6.60
N VAL A 38 2.28 0.09 5.82
CA VAL A 38 2.32 0.98 4.65
C VAL A 38 1.40 2.13 4.97
N ARG A 39 1.97 3.34 5.00
CA ARG A 39 1.22 4.57 5.27
C ARG A 39 0.97 5.32 3.98
N LEU A 40 -0.27 5.77 3.83
CA LEU A 40 -0.66 6.60 2.69
C LEU A 40 -0.58 8.05 3.13
N LEU A 41 0.33 8.79 2.52
CA LEU A 41 0.55 10.21 2.83
C LEU A 41 0.11 11.04 1.63
N ASP A 42 -0.60 12.14 1.90
CA ASP A 42 -1.05 13.02 0.82
C ASP A 42 0.10 13.85 0.25
N SER A 43 -0.19 14.74 -0.69
CA SER A 43 0.84 15.53 -1.37
C SER A 43 1.56 16.50 -0.44
N THR A 44 1.01 16.77 0.74
CA THR A 44 1.67 17.62 1.74
C THR A 44 2.46 16.79 2.76
N GLY A 45 2.42 15.46 2.64
CA GLY A 45 3.10 14.57 3.56
C GLY A 45 2.29 14.20 4.79
N GLU A 46 1.01 14.59 4.84
CA GLU A 46 0.16 14.28 5.96
C GLU A 46 -0.39 12.86 5.88
N PHE A 47 -0.49 12.24 7.04
CA PHE A 47 -1.01 10.88 7.19
C PHE A 47 -2.49 10.83 6.83
N THR A 48 -2.86 9.85 6.00
CA THR A 48 -4.24 9.64 5.61
C THR A 48 -4.74 8.27 6.05
N ALA A 49 -3.96 7.22 5.83
CA ALA A 49 -4.36 5.85 6.16
C ALA A 49 -3.13 4.97 6.34
N GLU A 50 -3.33 3.82 6.97
CA GLU A 50 -2.27 2.85 7.16
C GLU A 50 -2.85 1.44 7.09
N VAL A 51 -2.15 0.54 6.42
CA VAL A 51 -2.50 -0.88 6.41
C VAL A 51 -1.27 -1.69 6.73
N GLN A 52 -1.50 -2.90 7.22
CA GLN A 52 -0.43 -3.85 7.47
C GLN A 52 -0.41 -4.85 6.32
N THR A 53 0.78 -5.17 5.81
CA THR A 53 0.88 -6.11 4.69
C THR A 53 0.45 -7.51 5.11
N SER A 54 -0.12 -8.25 4.14
CA SER A 54 -0.55 -9.62 4.32
C SER A 54 0.64 -10.59 4.37
N ALA A 55 0.35 -11.86 4.48
CA ALA A 55 1.38 -12.91 4.49
C ALA A 55 2.22 -12.92 3.20
N THR A 56 1.66 -12.45 2.09
CA THR A 56 2.38 -12.34 0.82
C THR A 56 2.95 -10.95 0.57
N GLY A 57 2.89 -10.07 1.56
CA GLY A 57 3.38 -8.71 1.44
C GLY A 57 2.42 -7.76 0.71
N TYR A 58 1.19 -8.19 0.47
CA TYR A 58 0.23 -7.41 -0.30
C TYR A 58 -0.38 -6.29 0.53
N PHE A 59 -0.62 -5.14 -0.13
CA PHE A 59 -1.35 -4.02 0.46
C PHE A 59 -2.27 -3.39 -0.58
N ARG A 60 -3.31 -2.70 -0.10
CA ARG A 60 -4.27 -2.04 -0.97
C ARG A 60 -4.90 -0.87 -0.24
N PHE A 61 -5.00 0.26 -0.95
CA PHE A 61 -5.68 1.46 -0.47
C PHE A 61 -6.70 1.95 -1.48
N TYR A 62 -7.77 2.53 -0.97
CA TYR A 62 -8.66 3.38 -1.78
C TYR A 62 -8.21 4.81 -1.55
N ALA A 63 -7.94 5.54 -2.62
CA ALA A 63 -7.38 6.88 -2.53
C ALA A 63 -8.11 7.84 -3.46
N ALA A 64 -8.05 9.12 -3.14
CA ALA A 64 -8.55 10.14 -4.06
C ALA A 64 -7.59 10.26 -5.23
N ASP A 65 -8.10 10.78 -6.34
CA ASP A 65 -7.31 11.07 -7.53
C ASP A 65 -6.14 12.00 -7.18
N GLY A 66 -4.97 11.74 -7.70
CA GLY A 66 -3.80 12.58 -7.50
C GLY A 66 -2.58 11.88 -6.93
N PRO A 67 -1.53 12.66 -6.61
CA PRO A 67 -0.27 12.08 -6.13
C PRO A 67 -0.32 11.72 -4.65
N TRP A 68 0.33 10.61 -4.32
CA TRP A 68 0.43 10.08 -2.97
C TRP A 68 1.83 9.56 -2.71
N THR A 69 2.23 9.53 -1.44
CA THR A 69 3.46 8.87 -1.02
C THR A 69 3.10 7.69 -0.14
N LEU A 70 3.69 6.55 -0.45
CA LEU A 70 3.57 5.36 0.38
C LEU A 70 4.84 5.26 1.23
N ARG A 71 4.69 5.38 2.55
CA ARG A 71 5.81 5.21 3.45
C ARG A 71 5.71 3.84 4.10
N THR A 72 6.66 2.99 3.76
CA THR A 72 6.68 1.62 4.26
C THR A 72 7.62 1.52 5.45
N LEU A 73 7.10 0.98 6.54
CA LEU A 73 7.84 0.81 7.80
C LEU A 73 7.95 -0.68 8.08
N SER A 74 9.18 -1.16 8.20
CA SER A 74 9.44 -2.56 8.50
C SER A 74 10.46 -2.63 9.62
N ARG A 75 10.29 -3.60 10.49
CA ARG A 75 11.19 -3.78 11.62
C ARG A 75 12.63 -3.97 11.12
N GLY A 76 13.55 -3.22 11.71
CA GLY A 76 14.96 -3.35 11.39
C GLY A 76 15.39 -2.72 10.09
N ALA A 77 14.51 -1.97 9.44
CA ALA A 77 14.84 -1.30 8.18
C ALA A 77 14.47 0.17 8.24
N GLU A 78 15.15 0.98 7.42
CA GLU A 78 14.80 2.39 7.27
C GLU A 78 13.48 2.52 6.53
N PRO A 79 12.68 3.55 6.82
CA PRO A 79 11.46 3.79 6.06
C PRO A 79 11.74 3.97 4.56
N VAL A 80 10.87 3.42 3.73
CA VAL A 80 11.00 3.52 2.28
C VAL A 80 9.80 4.31 1.76
N ASP A 81 10.08 5.42 1.07
CA ASP A 81 9.04 6.24 0.46
C ASP A 81 8.93 5.92 -1.02
N THR A 82 7.70 5.67 -1.47
CA THR A 82 7.40 5.38 -2.87
C THR A 82 6.30 6.33 -3.32
N THR A 83 6.55 7.05 -4.41
CA THR A 83 5.57 7.97 -4.97
C THR A 83 4.67 7.24 -5.96
N VAL A 84 3.38 7.51 -5.91
CA VAL A 84 2.40 6.91 -6.82
C VAL A 84 1.34 7.95 -7.12
N THR A 85 0.76 7.87 -8.33
CA THR A 85 -0.35 8.72 -8.71
C THR A 85 -1.60 7.87 -8.85
N ALA A 86 -2.60 8.18 -8.05
CA ALA A 86 -3.89 7.48 -8.11
C ALA A 86 -4.75 8.10 -9.20
N GLU A 87 -5.49 7.24 -9.92
CA GLU A 87 -6.37 7.68 -11.00
C GLU A 87 -7.74 7.05 -10.81
N LYS A 88 -8.78 7.87 -10.87
CA LYS A 88 -10.16 7.40 -10.76
C LYS A 88 -10.44 6.30 -11.77
N GLY A 89 -11.14 5.26 -11.31
CA GLY A 89 -11.54 4.14 -12.16
C GLY A 89 -10.42 3.16 -12.44
N LYS A 90 -9.27 3.32 -11.81
CA LYS A 90 -8.11 2.47 -12.07
C LYS A 90 -7.52 1.89 -10.81
N ALA A 91 -6.94 0.70 -10.95
CA ALA A 91 -6.11 0.08 -9.94
C ALA A 91 -4.65 0.34 -10.33
N VAL A 92 -3.96 1.14 -9.54
CA VAL A 92 -2.59 1.58 -9.85
C VAL A 92 -1.62 0.72 -9.04
N PRO A 93 -0.72 -0.01 -9.70
CA PRO A 93 0.23 -0.85 -8.98
C PRO A 93 1.39 -0.03 -8.43
N ALA A 94 1.87 -0.43 -7.25
CA ALA A 94 3.04 0.17 -6.62
C ALA A 94 3.81 -0.92 -5.90
N SER A 95 5.00 -1.23 -6.37
CA SER A 95 5.85 -2.22 -5.74
C SER A 95 6.84 -1.51 -4.83
N VAL A 96 7.06 -2.07 -3.65
CA VAL A 96 7.99 -1.52 -2.67
C VAL A 96 9.06 -2.56 -2.39
N GLU A 97 10.32 -2.16 -2.57
CA GLU A 97 11.46 -3.02 -2.25
C GLU A 97 12.18 -2.44 -1.04
N ILE A 98 12.28 -3.20 0.03
CA ILE A 98 13.02 -2.80 1.21
C ILE A 98 14.45 -3.30 1.07
N PRO A 99 15.44 -2.43 1.19
CA PRO A 99 16.83 -2.88 1.14
C PRO A 99 17.11 -3.91 2.22
N SER A 100 17.77 -4.98 1.86
CA SER A 100 18.10 -6.03 2.80
C SER A 100 19.54 -5.91 3.32
#